data_7c74c5448335baeff365af5b57fd3202
#
_entry.id   7c74c5448335baeff365af5b57fd3202
#
_cell.length_a   1.000
_cell.length_b   1.000
_cell.length_c   1.000
_cell.angle_alpha   90.00
_cell.angle_beta   90.00
_cell.angle_gamma   90.00
#
_symmetry.space_group_name_H-M   'P 1'
#
loop_
_entity.id
_entity.type
_entity.pdbx_description
1 polymer ?
#
loop_
_entity_poly.entity_id
_entity_poly.type
_entity_poly.pdbx_seq_one_letter_code
_entity_poly.pdbx_strand_id
1 'polypeptide(L)'
;MEKMFLHVGNNKNIRLSAVVGIFDMDNATLSAVTRKYLNQKQREGLVESAIDELPKSFVLYTDGGEYKICFSQLSSSALKGRMNGN
;
A
#
# COMPACT_ATOMS: atom_id res chain seq x y z
N MET A 1 -8.15 -22.94 2.24
CA MET A 1 -8.54 -22.00 1.17
C MET A 1 -7.45 -20.95 0.97
N GLU A 2 -7.07 -20.72 -0.25
CA GLU A 2 -6.05 -19.74 -0.55
C GLU A 2 -6.56 -18.32 -0.36
N LYS A 3 -5.70 -17.48 0.16
CA LYS A 3 -5.99 -16.06 0.29
C LYS A 3 -5.65 -15.37 -1.02
N MET A 4 -6.63 -14.75 -1.64
CA MET A 4 -6.46 -14.09 -2.95
C MET A 4 -6.29 -12.59 -2.86
N PHE A 5 -6.71 -12.00 -1.75
CA PHE A 5 -6.70 -10.54 -1.58
C PHE A 5 -6.03 -10.15 -0.28
N LEU A 6 -5.37 -8.99 -0.31
CA LEU A 6 -4.83 -8.35 0.86
C LEU A 6 -5.81 -7.27 1.30
N HIS A 7 -6.36 -7.42 2.50
CA HIS A 7 -7.26 -6.43 3.08
C HIS A 7 -6.42 -5.36 3.76
N VAL A 8 -6.48 -4.15 3.25
CA VAL A 8 -5.64 -3.04 3.72
C VAL A 8 -6.38 -2.04 4.62
N GLY A 9 -7.62 -2.35 4.94
CA GLY A 9 -8.44 -1.53 5.83
C GLY A 9 -9.58 -0.85 5.08
N ASN A 10 -10.59 -0.41 5.82
CA ASN A 10 -11.72 0.37 5.31
C ASN A 10 -12.37 -0.25 4.07
N ASN A 11 -12.53 -1.57 4.08
CA ASN A 11 -13.13 -2.36 2.99
C ASN A 11 -12.36 -2.32 1.67
N LYS A 12 -11.10 -1.88 1.71
CA LYS A 12 -10.24 -1.87 0.53
C LYS A 12 -9.45 -3.18 0.46
N ASN A 13 -9.54 -3.87 -0.67
CA ASN A 13 -8.83 -5.11 -0.92
C ASN A 13 -7.95 -4.96 -2.16
N ILE A 14 -6.74 -5.49 -2.09
CA ILE A 14 -5.81 -5.50 -3.21
C ILE A 14 -5.50 -6.95 -3.53
N ARG A 15 -5.55 -7.30 -4.80
CA ARG A 15 -5.22 -8.66 -5.24
C ARG A 15 -3.77 -8.97 -4.86
N LEU A 16 -3.55 -10.10 -4.19
CA LEU A 16 -2.21 -10.48 -3.75
C LEU A 16 -1.19 -10.53 -4.89
N SER A 17 -1.64 -11.04 -6.04
CA SER A 17 -0.75 -11.11 -7.22
C SER A 17 -0.35 -9.75 -7.77
N ALA A 18 -1.06 -8.70 -7.39
CA ALA A 18 -0.77 -7.34 -7.85
C ALA A 18 0.16 -6.57 -6.90
N VAL A 19 0.38 -7.09 -5.69
CA VAL A 19 1.21 -6.40 -4.70
C VAL A 19 2.68 -6.48 -5.11
N VAL A 20 3.33 -5.32 -5.21
CA VAL A 20 4.75 -5.21 -5.50
C VAL A 20 5.55 -5.09 -4.21
N GLY A 21 5.06 -4.31 -3.26
CA GLY A 21 5.73 -4.16 -1.98
C GLY A 21 4.87 -3.49 -0.94
N ILE A 22 5.25 -3.65 0.31
CA ILE A 22 4.60 -3.05 1.47
C ILE A 22 5.69 -2.28 2.22
N PHE A 23 5.43 -1.02 2.53
CA PHE A 23 6.43 -0.12 3.09
C PHE A 23 5.90 0.59 4.33
N ASP A 24 6.78 0.74 5.31
CA ASP A 24 6.50 1.49 6.53
C ASP A 24 6.63 2.99 6.23
N MET A 25 5.63 3.78 6.62
CA MET A 25 5.65 5.22 6.34
C MET A 25 6.82 5.92 7.02
N ASP A 26 7.12 5.55 8.27
CA ASP A 26 8.18 6.21 9.02
C ASP A 26 9.55 6.00 8.37
N ASN A 27 9.83 4.79 7.90
CA ASN A 27 11.10 4.47 7.30
C ASN A 27 11.17 4.89 5.84
N ALA A 28 10.11 4.62 5.08
CA ALA A 28 10.10 4.91 3.64
C ALA A 28 10.18 6.41 3.34
N THR A 29 9.50 7.23 4.14
CA THR A 29 9.45 8.67 3.88
C THR A 29 10.70 9.42 4.34
N LEU A 30 11.66 8.74 4.96
CA LEU A 30 12.97 9.34 5.24
C LEU A 30 13.74 9.58 3.94
N SER A 31 13.47 8.80 2.89
CA SER A 31 14.15 8.95 1.61
C SER A 31 13.51 10.07 0.77
N ALA A 32 14.32 10.99 0.29
CA ALA A 32 13.85 12.04 -0.61
C ALA A 32 13.31 11.46 -1.92
N VAL A 33 13.92 10.38 -2.38
CA VAL A 33 13.47 9.70 -3.61
C VAL A 33 12.08 9.13 -3.42
N THR A 34 11.84 8.48 -2.29
CA THR A 34 10.53 7.91 -1.98
C THR A 34 9.46 9.00 -1.88
N ARG A 35 9.77 10.11 -1.18
CA ARG A 35 8.82 11.22 -1.07
C ARG A 35 8.47 11.79 -2.45
N LYS A 36 9.47 11.94 -3.30
CA LYS A 36 9.27 12.47 -4.65
C LYS A 36 8.37 11.54 -5.46
N TYR A 37 8.61 10.23 -5.36
CA TYR A 37 7.80 9.22 -6.03
C TYR A 37 6.34 9.25 -5.58
N LEU A 38 6.11 9.32 -4.26
CA LEU A 38 4.76 9.39 -3.70
C LEU A 38 4.03 10.65 -4.17
N ASN A 39 4.72 11.78 -4.17
CA ASN A 39 4.14 13.04 -4.64
C ASN A 39 3.78 12.97 -6.12
N GLN A 40 4.64 12.37 -6.92
CA GLN A 40 4.38 12.21 -8.34
C GLN A 40 3.14 11.33 -8.58
N LYS A 41 3.04 10.21 -7.88
CA LYS A 41 1.89 9.31 -8.01
C LYS A 41 0.60 9.99 -7.58
N GLN A 42 0.67 10.81 -6.56
CA GLN A 42 -0.50 11.57 -6.09
C GLN A 42 -0.97 12.57 -7.16
N ARG A 43 -0.04 13.26 -7.79
CA ARG A 43 -0.38 14.20 -8.88
C ARG A 43 -0.98 13.48 -10.08
N GLU A 44 -0.59 12.22 -10.32
CA GLU A 44 -1.12 11.40 -11.41
C GLU A 44 -2.49 10.79 -11.07
N GLY A 45 -2.96 10.98 -9.84
CA GLY A 45 -4.24 10.41 -9.41
C GLY A 45 -4.18 8.91 -9.14
N LEU A 46 -2.99 8.37 -8.89
CA LEU A 46 -2.76 6.94 -8.72
C LEU A 46 -2.58 6.54 -7.26
N VAL A 47 -2.99 7.39 -6.33
CA VAL A 47 -2.95 7.12 -4.90
C VAL A 47 -4.36 6.95 -4.37
N GLU A 48 -4.59 5.84 -3.69
CA GLU A 48 -5.84 5.61 -2.98
C GLU A 48 -5.56 5.58 -1.49
N SER A 49 -6.58 5.85 -0.69
CA SER A 49 -6.45 5.83 0.74
C SER A 49 -7.52 4.93 1.34
N ALA A 50 -7.08 3.99 2.17
CA ALA A 50 -7.97 3.12 2.93
C ALA A 50 -8.11 3.63 4.37
N ILE A 51 -7.94 4.93 4.58
CA ILE A 51 -7.89 5.51 5.92
C ILE A 51 -8.46 6.92 5.92
N ASP A 52 -8.85 7.37 7.13
CA ASP A 52 -9.28 8.74 7.40
C ASP A 52 -8.28 9.48 8.28
N GLU A 53 -7.16 8.84 8.63
CA GLU A 53 -6.14 9.36 9.54
C GLU A 53 -4.76 9.27 8.90
N LEU A 54 -3.73 9.63 9.66
CA LEU A 54 -2.35 9.51 9.19
C LEU A 54 -2.01 8.04 8.93
N PRO A 55 -1.45 7.73 7.77
CA PRO A 55 -1.11 6.35 7.43
C PRO A 55 0.09 5.84 8.20
N LYS A 56 0.10 4.53 8.45
CA LYS A 56 1.24 3.83 9.04
C LYS A 56 2.08 3.12 8.00
N SER A 57 1.47 2.78 6.87
CA SER A 57 2.15 2.06 5.80
C SER A 57 1.53 2.41 4.46
N PHE A 58 2.20 1.97 3.39
CA PHE A 58 1.58 2.01 2.07
C PHE A 58 1.93 0.76 1.29
N VAL A 59 1.04 0.40 0.37
CA VAL A 59 1.21 -0.74 -0.52
C VAL A 59 1.42 -0.22 -1.92
N LEU A 60 2.48 -0.69 -2.57
CA LEU A 60 2.72 -0.45 -3.99
C LEU A 60 2.16 -1.66 -4.73
N TYR A 61 1.28 -1.42 -5.68
CA TYR A 61 0.63 -2.50 -6.42
C TYR A 61 0.37 -2.07 -7.87
N THR A 62 0.03 -3.04 -8.70
CA THR A 62 -0.29 -2.79 -10.10
C THR A 62 -1.79 -2.90 -10.32
N ASP A 63 -2.30 -2.08 -11.24
CA ASP A 63 -3.70 -2.11 -11.61
C ASP A 63 -3.80 -1.61 -13.05
N GLY A 64 -4.27 -2.46 -13.97
CA GLY A 64 -4.43 -2.09 -15.36
C GLY A 64 -3.13 -1.68 -16.04
N GLY A 65 -2.02 -2.25 -15.62
CA GLY A 65 -0.71 -1.94 -16.20
C GLY A 65 -0.02 -0.74 -15.59
N GLU A 66 -0.64 -0.10 -14.58
CA GLU A 66 -0.05 1.04 -13.90
C GLU A 66 0.32 0.68 -12.47
N TYR A 67 1.36 1.34 -11.96
CA TYR A 67 1.70 1.24 -10.54
C TYR A 67 0.85 2.23 -9.76
N LYS A 68 0.23 1.72 -8.70
CA LYS A 68 -0.61 2.52 -7.81
C LYS A 68 -0.15 2.37 -6.37
N ILE A 69 -0.57 3.30 -5.55
CA ILE A 69 -0.23 3.32 -4.12
C ILE A 69 -1.51 3.38 -3.30
N CYS A 70 -1.56 2.57 -2.25
CA CYS A 70 -2.66 2.60 -1.29
C CYS A 70 -2.09 2.81 0.10
N PHE A 71 -2.46 3.91 0.75
CA PHE A 71 -2.10 4.16 2.14
C PHE A 71 -2.96 3.33 3.07
N SER A 72 -2.38 2.90 4.19
CA SER A 72 -3.07 2.05 5.15
C SER A 72 -2.79 2.51 6.58
N GLN A 73 -3.77 2.36 7.46
CA GLN A 73 -3.61 2.54 8.90
C GLN A 73 -2.96 1.33 9.56
N LEU A 74 -2.95 0.21 8.88
CA LEU A 74 -2.34 -1.01 9.41
C LEU A 74 -0.83 -0.90 9.28
N SER A 75 -0.11 -1.48 10.24
CA SER A 75 1.35 -1.47 10.16
C SER A 75 1.83 -2.35 9.01
N SER A 76 3.03 -2.06 8.52
CA SER A 76 3.62 -2.89 7.47
C SER A 76 3.77 -4.34 7.93
N SER A 77 4.08 -4.56 9.21
CA SER A 77 4.18 -5.90 9.78
C SER A 77 2.84 -6.64 9.72
N ALA A 78 1.76 -5.95 10.06
CA ALA A 78 0.42 -6.56 10.02
C ALA A 78 0.03 -6.94 8.60
N LEU A 79 0.32 -6.05 7.63
CA LEU A 79 0.01 -6.33 6.23
C LEU A 79 0.83 -7.51 5.71
N LYS A 80 2.12 -7.55 6.04
CA LYS A 80 2.99 -8.65 5.62
C LYS A 80 2.54 -9.97 6.21
N GLY A 81 2.09 -9.94 7.47
CA GLY A 81 1.53 -11.13 8.11
C GLY A 81 0.30 -11.63 7.37
N ARG A 82 -0.55 -10.74 6.93
CA ARG A 82 -1.75 -11.10 6.17
C ARG A 82 -1.40 -11.70 4.81
N MET A 83 -0.33 -11.18 4.17
CA MET A 83 0.14 -11.75 2.90
C MET A 83 0.62 -13.18 3.05
N ASN A 84 1.18 -13.52 4.20
CA ASN A 84 1.70 -14.86 4.46
C ASN A 84 0.61 -15.83 4.93
N GLY A 85 -0.64 -15.46 4.81
CA GLY A 85 -1.74 -16.36 5.11
C GLY A 85 -2.18 -16.39 6.56
N ASN A 86 -1.72 -15.47 7.34
CA ASN A 86 -2.09 -15.41 8.77
C ASN A 86 -3.29 -14.50 9.00
#